data_7592d10e3877e2e6dc964545b195cf46
#
_entry.id   7592d10e3877e2e6dc964545b195cf46
#
_cell.length_a   1.000
_cell.length_b   1.000
_cell.length_c   1.000
_cell.angle_alpha   90.00
_cell.angle_beta   90.00
_cell.angle_gamma   90.00
#
_symmetry.space_group_name_H-M   'P 1'
#
loop_
_entity.id
_entity.type
_entity.pdbx_description
1 polymer ?
#
loop_
_entity_poly.entity_id
_entity_poly.type
_entity_poly.pdbx_seq_one_letter_code
_entity_poly.pdbx_strand_id
1 'polypeptide(L)'
;VLDVKGLTSSFIQHWRTSSFADNDQAPWHLVGNIEELLRQQIAGLDSSYQRVDEVAVHRAARIEAGAVVKGPAIIGPNCFIAAGAYLRGGVYLERDCIIGPASELKTTVMFAGSKLAHLNFVGDSIVGADVNIEAGAIIANYRNELESPNITIAYHEQVIDTGVHKFGALVGDGSRIGANAVIAPGALLERGSIVGRLQLIDQKPED
;
A
#
# COMPACT_ATOMS: atom_id res chain seq x y z
N VAL A 1 -18.72 6.51 17.06
CA VAL A 1 -17.93 5.30 16.77
C VAL A 1 -17.45 5.40 15.34
N LEU A 2 -16.14 5.30 15.12
CA LEU A 2 -15.56 5.35 13.77
C LEU A 2 -16.11 4.18 12.93
N ASP A 3 -16.65 4.50 11.76
CA ASP A 3 -17.02 3.47 10.78
C ASP A 3 -15.77 2.94 10.08
N VAL A 4 -15.19 1.88 10.63
CA VAL A 4 -13.98 1.26 10.04
C VAL A 4 -14.21 0.65 8.67
N LYS A 5 -15.48 0.34 8.29
CA LYS A 5 -15.83 -0.16 6.96
C LYS A 5 -15.75 0.94 5.90
N GLY A 6 -16.18 2.17 6.26
CA GLY A 6 -16.07 3.34 5.40
C GLY A 6 -14.70 4.03 5.42
N LEU A 7 -13.79 3.58 6.28
CA LEU A 7 -12.53 4.28 6.55
C LEU A 7 -11.71 4.52 5.27
N THR A 8 -11.51 3.50 4.46
CA THR A 8 -10.71 3.62 3.23
C THR A 8 -11.27 4.68 2.27
N SER A 9 -12.59 4.77 2.13
CA SER A 9 -13.21 5.76 1.24
C SER A 9 -13.09 7.21 1.73
N SER A 10 -12.83 7.44 3.02
CA SER A 10 -12.55 8.78 3.53
C SER A 10 -11.13 9.25 3.22
N PHE A 11 -10.19 8.32 3.06
CA PHE A 11 -8.78 8.58 2.72
C PHE A 11 -8.54 8.58 1.22
N ILE A 12 -9.28 7.78 0.44
CA ILE A 12 -9.09 7.59 -1.00
C ILE A 12 -10.36 8.01 -1.74
N GLN A 13 -10.28 9.11 -2.46
CA GLN A 13 -11.43 9.77 -3.08
C GLN A 13 -12.18 8.89 -4.06
N HIS A 14 -11.46 8.17 -4.90
CA HIS A 14 -12.08 7.32 -5.92
C HIS A 14 -12.24 5.85 -5.49
N TRP A 15 -12.12 5.54 -4.21
CA TRP A 15 -12.28 4.19 -3.67
C TRP A 15 -13.52 3.48 -4.22
N ARG A 16 -14.67 4.18 -4.18
CA ARG A 16 -15.98 3.64 -4.59
C ARG A 16 -16.12 3.40 -6.10
N THR A 17 -15.17 3.85 -6.91
CA THR A 17 -15.12 3.64 -8.36
C THR A 17 -13.94 2.78 -8.78
N SER A 18 -13.12 2.36 -7.83
CA SER A 18 -11.96 1.49 -8.05
C SER A 18 -12.38 0.02 -8.20
N SER A 19 -11.42 -0.83 -8.55
CA SER A 19 -11.59 -2.27 -8.57
C SER A 19 -11.84 -2.91 -7.20
N PHE A 20 -11.80 -2.12 -6.13
CA PHE A 20 -12.09 -2.53 -4.75
C PHE A 20 -13.39 -1.93 -4.21
N ALA A 21 -14.21 -1.27 -5.05
CA ALA A 21 -15.40 -0.52 -4.64
C ALA A 21 -16.40 -1.33 -3.79
N ASP A 22 -16.57 -2.61 -4.12
CA ASP A 22 -17.50 -3.52 -3.44
C ASP A 22 -16.94 -4.12 -2.14
N ASN A 23 -15.73 -3.70 -1.73
CA ASN A 23 -15.09 -4.22 -0.54
C ASN A 23 -15.31 -3.28 0.66
N ASP A 24 -16.14 -3.72 1.60
CA ASP A 24 -16.48 -3.00 2.83
C ASP A 24 -15.59 -3.38 4.03
N GLN A 25 -14.51 -4.11 3.82
CA GLN A 25 -13.63 -4.52 4.91
C GLN A 25 -12.82 -3.32 5.44
N ALA A 26 -12.44 -3.42 6.72
CA ALA A 26 -11.43 -2.51 7.26
C ALA A 26 -10.11 -2.66 6.50
N PRO A 27 -9.31 -1.58 6.34
CA PRO A 27 -8.10 -1.60 5.49
C PRO A 27 -7.13 -2.72 5.84
N TRP A 28 -6.94 -3.05 7.11
CA TRP A 28 -6.07 -4.15 7.54
C TRP A 28 -6.59 -5.55 7.19
N HIS A 29 -7.90 -5.74 7.15
CA HIS A 29 -8.49 -6.99 6.69
C HIS A 29 -8.45 -7.11 5.16
N LEU A 30 -8.64 -6.00 4.44
CA LEU A 30 -8.53 -5.99 3.00
C LEU A 30 -7.11 -6.40 2.55
N VAL A 31 -6.06 -5.78 3.10
CA VAL A 31 -4.69 -6.17 2.75
C VAL A 31 -4.37 -7.59 3.18
N GLY A 32 -4.92 -8.07 4.29
CA GLY A 32 -4.81 -9.46 4.73
C GLY A 32 -5.39 -10.46 3.72
N ASN A 33 -6.38 -10.05 2.92
CA ASN A 33 -7.05 -10.87 1.90
C ASN A 33 -6.62 -10.52 0.46
N ILE A 34 -5.63 -9.65 0.29
CA ILE A 34 -5.31 -9.07 -1.02
C ILE A 34 -4.91 -10.12 -2.06
N GLU A 35 -4.21 -11.17 -1.68
CA GLU A 35 -3.81 -12.20 -2.63
C GLU A 35 -5.01 -12.86 -3.31
N GLU A 36 -6.02 -13.23 -2.53
CA GLU A 36 -7.23 -13.85 -3.07
C GLU A 36 -8.03 -12.86 -3.93
N LEU A 37 -8.16 -11.62 -3.49
CA LEU A 37 -8.82 -10.56 -4.27
C LEU A 37 -8.13 -10.35 -5.63
N LEU A 38 -6.80 -10.34 -5.66
CA LEU A 38 -6.03 -10.17 -6.91
C LEU A 38 -6.18 -11.37 -7.84
N ARG A 39 -6.19 -12.61 -7.33
CA ARG A 39 -6.44 -13.80 -8.17
C ARG A 39 -7.79 -13.71 -8.87
N GLN A 40 -8.84 -13.29 -8.15
CA GLN A 40 -10.17 -13.09 -8.71
C GLN A 40 -10.17 -11.98 -9.77
N GLN A 41 -9.55 -10.82 -9.50
CA GLN A 41 -9.45 -9.72 -10.45
C GLN A 41 -8.65 -10.09 -11.70
N ILE A 42 -7.53 -10.80 -11.56
CA ILE A 42 -6.68 -11.24 -12.68
C ILE A 42 -7.49 -12.09 -13.68
N ALA A 43 -8.40 -12.93 -13.20
CA ALA A 43 -9.25 -13.75 -14.08
C ALA A 43 -10.16 -12.91 -14.99
N GLY A 44 -10.61 -11.73 -14.53
CA GLY A 44 -11.51 -10.83 -15.26
C GLY A 44 -10.82 -9.76 -16.11
N LEU A 45 -9.50 -9.63 -16.08
CA LEU A 45 -8.78 -8.61 -16.87
C LEU A 45 -8.91 -8.89 -18.38
N ASP A 46 -8.90 -7.84 -19.17
CA ASP A 46 -9.01 -7.92 -20.64
C ASP A 46 -7.66 -8.25 -21.32
N SER A 47 -7.65 -8.26 -22.64
CA SER A 47 -6.47 -8.59 -23.46
C SER A 47 -5.36 -7.52 -23.46
N SER A 48 -5.57 -6.37 -22.82
CA SER A 48 -4.51 -5.36 -22.63
C SER A 48 -3.46 -5.81 -21.60
N TYR A 49 -3.78 -6.83 -20.81
CA TYR A 49 -2.86 -7.42 -19.84
C TYR A 49 -2.22 -8.71 -20.35
N GLN A 50 -0.90 -8.78 -20.25
CA GLN A 50 -0.13 -10.02 -20.40
C GLN A 50 -0.12 -10.72 -19.04
N ARG A 51 -0.42 -12.03 -19.04
CA ARG A 51 -0.46 -12.85 -17.82
C ARG A 51 0.61 -13.94 -17.90
N VAL A 52 1.42 -14.02 -16.85
CA VAL A 52 2.37 -15.11 -16.65
C VAL A 52 2.20 -15.55 -15.19
N ASP A 53 1.86 -16.81 -14.99
CA ASP A 53 1.49 -17.32 -13.68
C ASP A 53 0.39 -16.44 -13.02
N GLU A 54 0.62 -15.96 -11.81
CA GLU A 54 -0.29 -15.09 -11.09
C GLU A 54 0.07 -13.58 -11.24
N VAL A 55 0.84 -13.21 -12.27
CA VAL A 55 1.23 -11.81 -12.54
C VAL A 55 0.57 -11.32 -13.81
N ALA A 56 -0.20 -10.25 -13.71
CA ALA A 56 -0.82 -9.57 -14.83
C ALA A 56 -0.19 -8.18 -15.03
N VAL A 57 0.42 -7.96 -16.19
CA VAL A 57 1.11 -6.71 -16.53
C VAL A 57 0.44 -6.08 -17.72
N HIS A 58 -0.02 -4.83 -17.58
CA HIS A 58 -0.58 -4.07 -18.69
C HIS A 58 0.48 -3.82 -19.76
N ARG A 59 0.10 -3.89 -21.06
CA ARG A 59 1.04 -3.76 -22.19
C ARG A 59 1.76 -2.41 -22.27
N ALA A 60 1.21 -1.35 -21.67
CA ALA A 60 1.83 -0.03 -21.56
C ALA A 60 2.72 0.12 -20.31
N ALA A 61 2.77 -0.87 -19.42
CA ALA A 61 3.69 -0.82 -18.28
C ALA A 61 5.11 -1.19 -18.71
N ARG A 62 6.08 -0.65 -17.99
CA ARG A 62 7.50 -0.92 -18.20
C ARG A 62 8.13 -1.49 -16.93
N ILE A 63 8.71 -2.66 -17.06
CA ILE A 63 9.48 -3.33 -16.00
C ILE A 63 10.91 -3.48 -16.48
N GLU A 64 11.86 -2.91 -15.75
CA GLU A 64 13.28 -3.01 -16.09
C GLU A 64 13.83 -4.40 -15.76
N ALA A 65 14.84 -4.81 -16.52
CA ALA A 65 15.59 -6.04 -16.22
C ALA A 65 16.21 -5.95 -14.81
N GLY A 66 16.06 -7.02 -14.02
CA GLY A 66 16.51 -7.07 -12.63
C GLY A 66 15.45 -6.64 -11.59
N ALA A 67 14.28 -6.18 -12.01
CA ALA A 67 13.12 -6.12 -11.11
C ALA A 67 12.54 -7.51 -10.89
N VAL A 68 12.06 -7.80 -9.70
CA VAL A 68 11.41 -9.06 -9.34
C VAL A 68 9.96 -8.80 -8.96
N VAL A 69 9.03 -9.38 -9.71
CA VAL A 69 7.60 -9.33 -9.41
C VAL A 69 7.10 -10.74 -9.14
N LYS A 70 6.66 -11.01 -7.92
CA LYS A 70 6.02 -12.28 -7.53
C LYS A 70 4.52 -12.11 -7.47
N GLY A 71 3.80 -13.10 -7.98
CA GLY A 71 2.34 -13.16 -7.91
C GLY A 71 1.79 -13.44 -6.49
N PRO A 72 0.47 -13.19 -6.31
CA PRO A 72 -0.38 -12.53 -7.28
C PRO A 72 -0.06 -11.03 -7.40
N ALA A 73 -0.04 -10.50 -8.61
CA ALA A 73 0.22 -9.09 -8.84
C ALA A 73 -0.53 -8.55 -10.07
N ILE A 74 -1.03 -7.32 -9.96
CA ILE A 74 -1.60 -6.56 -11.09
C ILE A 74 -0.79 -5.27 -11.24
N ILE A 75 -0.17 -5.10 -12.41
CA ILE A 75 0.59 -3.91 -12.77
C ILE A 75 -0.18 -3.16 -13.84
N GLY A 76 -0.76 -2.03 -13.47
CA GLY A 76 -1.63 -1.21 -14.32
C GLY A 76 -0.89 -0.46 -15.44
N PRO A 77 -1.66 0.25 -16.29
CA PRO A 77 -1.11 0.97 -17.44
C PRO A 77 -0.12 2.05 -17.02
N ASN A 78 0.92 2.24 -17.85
CA ASN A 78 1.98 3.23 -17.69
C ASN A 78 2.78 3.13 -16.39
N CYS A 79 2.62 2.05 -15.60
CA CYS A 79 3.46 1.83 -14.43
C CYS A 79 4.92 1.62 -14.86
N PHE A 80 5.84 2.14 -14.04
CA PHE A 80 7.26 1.92 -14.20
C PHE A 80 7.85 1.22 -12.97
N ILE A 81 8.50 0.10 -13.17
CA ILE A 81 9.18 -0.66 -12.12
C ILE A 81 10.67 -0.73 -12.46
N ALA A 82 11.47 -0.04 -11.65
CA ALA A 82 12.91 0.07 -11.86
C ALA A 82 13.65 -1.22 -11.46
N ALA A 83 14.84 -1.38 -12.01
CA ALA A 83 15.76 -2.46 -11.68
C ALA A 83 16.02 -2.56 -10.16
N GLY A 84 16.06 -3.78 -9.64
CA GLY A 84 16.25 -4.06 -8.21
C GLY A 84 15.02 -3.86 -7.34
N ALA A 85 13.88 -3.40 -7.89
CA ALA A 85 12.61 -3.40 -7.16
C ALA A 85 12.13 -4.83 -6.90
N TYR A 86 11.50 -5.06 -5.73
CA TYR A 86 11.01 -6.36 -5.30
C TYR A 86 9.55 -6.28 -4.84
N LEU A 87 8.65 -6.88 -5.60
CA LEU A 87 7.20 -6.89 -5.35
C LEU A 87 6.78 -8.32 -4.99
N ARG A 88 6.02 -8.48 -3.88
CA ARG A 88 5.60 -9.81 -3.39
C ARG A 88 4.37 -9.78 -2.49
N GLY A 89 3.76 -10.95 -2.30
CA GLY A 89 2.69 -11.16 -1.30
C GLY A 89 1.39 -10.43 -1.61
N GLY A 90 1.06 -10.28 -2.89
CA GLY A 90 -0.12 -9.55 -3.34
C GLY A 90 0.17 -8.06 -3.53
N VAL A 91 0.42 -7.64 -4.79
CA VAL A 91 0.67 -6.23 -5.12
C VAL A 91 -0.28 -5.77 -6.23
N TYR A 92 -0.98 -4.69 -5.95
CA TYR A 92 -1.78 -3.98 -6.94
C TYR A 92 -1.19 -2.59 -7.18
N LEU A 93 -0.79 -2.32 -8.40
CA LEU A 93 -0.44 -0.98 -8.87
C LEU A 93 -1.49 -0.53 -9.87
N GLU A 94 -2.18 0.56 -9.56
CA GLU A 94 -3.09 1.19 -10.51
C GLU A 94 -2.29 1.84 -11.65
N ARG A 95 -2.84 2.72 -12.43
CA ARG A 95 -2.12 3.39 -13.52
C ARG A 95 -1.07 4.39 -13.03
N ASP A 96 -0.05 4.63 -13.85
CA ASP A 96 0.94 5.71 -13.70
C ASP A 96 1.78 5.64 -12.41
N CYS A 97 1.84 4.48 -11.74
CA CYS A 97 2.68 4.30 -10.57
C CYS A 97 4.16 4.13 -10.92
N ILE A 98 5.03 4.65 -10.07
CA ILE A 98 6.48 4.52 -10.21
C ILE A 98 7.06 3.82 -8.99
N ILE A 99 7.74 2.70 -9.21
CA ILE A 99 8.49 1.99 -8.19
C ILE A 99 9.97 2.12 -8.52
N GLY A 100 10.65 2.98 -7.79
CA GLY A 100 12.06 3.27 -7.99
C GLY A 100 12.98 2.12 -7.55
N PRO A 101 14.29 2.22 -7.88
CA PRO A 101 15.24 1.13 -7.69
C PRO A 101 15.39 0.74 -6.22
N ALA A 102 15.60 -0.57 -5.99
CA ALA A 102 15.78 -1.17 -4.68
C ALA A 102 14.65 -0.88 -3.68
N SER A 103 13.44 -0.62 -4.17
CA SER A 103 12.24 -0.49 -3.34
C SER A 103 11.53 -1.83 -3.22
N GLU A 104 11.02 -2.14 -2.04
CA GLU A 104 10.22 -3.34 -1.80
C GLU A 104 8.77 -2.97 -1.48
N LEU A 105 7.83 -3.64 -2.19
CA LEU A 105 6.41 -3.65 -1.84
C LEU A 105 6.00 -5.06 -1.46
N LYS A 106 5.35 -5.17 -0.31
CA LYS A 106 4.80 -6.43 0.19
C LYS A 106 3.34 -6.24 0.55
N THR A 107 2.45 -7.06 -0.04
CA THR A 107 1.02 -7.07 0.36
C THR A 107 0.42 -5.65 0.31
N THR A 108 0.54 -4.97 -0.84
CA THR A 108 0.29 -3.53 -0.95
C THR A 108 -0.60 -3.18 -2.13
N VAL A 109 -1.60 -2.33 -1.88
CA VAL A 109 -2.42 -1.66 -2.89
C VAL A 109 -1.91 -0.23 -3.06
N MET A 110 -1.62 0.17 -4.30
CA MET A 110 -1.13 1.51 -4.60
C MET A 110 -1.93 2.13 -5.74
N PHE A 111 -2.56 3.26 -5.44
CA PHE A 111 -3.44 3.96 -6.39
C PHE A 111 -2.68 4.89 -7.32
N ALA A 112 -3.43 5.40 -8.33
CA ALA A 112 -2.89 6.08 -9.50
C ALA A 112 -1.89 7.20 -9.20
N GLY A 113 -0.85 7.32 -10.00
CA GLY A 113 0.12 8.42 -9.96
C GLY A 113 1.10 8.39 -8.79
N SER A 114 0.98 7.41 -7.90
CA SER A 114 1.81 7.34 -6.69
C SER A 114 3.22 6.80 -6.97
N LYS A 115 4.19 7.28 -6.18
CA LYS A 115 5.61 7.08 -6.47
C LYS A 115 6.40 6.70 -5.22
N LEU A 116 7.23 5.69 -5.35
CA LEU A 116 8.33 5.36 -4.45
C LEU A 116 9.64 5.78 -5.13
N ALA A 117 10.44 6.63 -4.47
CA ALA A 117 11.65 7.15 -5.09
C ALA A 117 12.73 6.07 -5.23
N HIS A 118 13.26 5.55 -4.14
CA HIS A 118 14.23 4.44 -4.09
C HIS A 118 14.55 4.02 -2.65
N LEU A 119 15.01 2.77 -2.47
CA LEU A 119 15.39 2.22 -1.17
C LEU A 119 14.22 2.26 -0.16
N ASN A 120 12.99 2.12 -0.63
CA ASN A 120 11.82 2.14 0.23
C ASN A 120 11.39 0.72 0.63
N PHE A 121 10.73 0.60 1.79
CA PHE A 121 9.92 -0.55 2.13
C PHE A 121 8.49 -0.12 2.42
N VAL A 122 7.52 -0.77 1.77
CA VAL A 122 6.09 -0.57 2.02
C VAL A 122 5.46 -1.95 2.23
N GLY A 123 5.02 -2.22 3.45
CA GLY A 123 4.44 -3.50 3.82
C GLY A 123 2.98 -3.41 4.25
N ASP A 124 2.15 -4.35 3.80
CA ASP A 124 0.76 -4.57 4.22
C ASP A 124 -0.06 -3.26 4.29
N SER A 125 -0.06 -2.48 3.19
CA SER A 125 -0.53 -1.09 3.18
C SER A 125 -1.49 -0.79 2.02
N ILE A 126 -2.29 0.25 2.20
CA ILE A 126 -3.07 0.88 1.14
C ILE A 126 -2.55 2.30 0.96
N VAL A 127 -2.06 2.61 -0.23
CA VAL A 127 -1.50 3.92 -0.61
C VAL A 127 -2.43 4.58 -1.61
N GLY A 128 -2.95 5.75 -1.27
CA GLY A 128 -3.86 6.56 -2.10
C GLY A 128 -3.23 7.03 -3.41
N ALA A 129 -3.99 7.81 -4.16
CA ALA A 129 -3.53 8.40 -5.41
C ALA A 129 -2.57 9.59 -5.19
N ASP A 130 -1.67 9.81 -6.14
CA ASP A 130 -0.72 10.94 -6.16
C ASP A 130 0.14 11.08 -4.89
N VAL A 131 0.38 9.97 -4.20
CA VAL A 131 1.28 9.91 -3.03
C VAL A 131 2.74 9.88 -3.51
N ASN A 132 3.59 10.67 -2.85
CA ASN A 132 5.02 10.65 -3.12
C ASN A 132 5.82 10.26 -1.88
N ILE A 133 6.58 9.17 -1.97
CA ILE A 133 7.41 8.63 -0.91
C ILE A 133 8.87 8.81 -1.29
N GLU A 134 9.58 9.69 -0.56
CA GLU A 134 11.00 9.99 -0.79
C GLU A 134 11.92 8.80 -0.40
N ALA A 135 13.18 8.90 -0.78
CA ALA A 135 14.18 7.85 -0.60
C ALA A 135 14.34 7.37 0.86
N GLY A 136 14.46 6.07 1.03
CA GLY A 136 14.74 5.45 2.33
C GLY A 136 13.57 5.49 3.33
N ALA A 137 12.43 6.07 2.96
CA ALA A 137 11.26 6.05 3.85
C ALA A 137 10.69 4.63 3.96
N ILE A 138 10.23 4.28 5.15
CA ILE A 138 9.76 2.94 5.50
C ILE A 138 8.33 3.02 6.03
N ILE A 139 7.43 2.19 5.48
CA ILE A 139 6.14 1.89 6.09
C ILE A 139 6.24 0.49 6.67
N ALA A 140 6.50 0.42 7.98
CA ALA A 140 6.65 -0.82 8.70
C ALA A 140 5.29 -1.49 8.94
N ASN A 141 5.25 -2.81 8.95
CA ASN A 141 4.01 -3.58 8.99
C ASN A 141 3.86 -4.51 10.20
N TYR A 142 4.84 -4.52 11.11
CA TYR A 142 4.87 -5.42 12.26
C TYR A 142 5.51 -4.74 13.46
N ARG A 143 4.91 -4.88 14.63
CA ARG A 143 5.38 -4.32 15.89
C ARG A 143 6.34 -5.29 16.58
N ASN A 144 7.58 -5.30 16.09
CA ASN A 144 8.63 -6.19 16.59
C ASN A 144 9.02 -5.91 18.04
N GLU A 145 8.75 -4.71 18.52
CA GLU A 145 9.05 -4.23 19.87
C GLU A 145 8.06 -4.71 20.95
N LEU A 146 6.94 -5.35 20.53
CA LEU A 146 5.90 -5.81 21.45
C LEU A 146 5.95 -7.33 21.64
N GLU A 147 5.73 -7.81 22.88
CA GLU A 147 5.55 -9.24 23.18
C GLU A 147 4.29 -9.78 22.49
N SER A 148 3.20 -9.01 22.50
CA SER A 148 1.98 -9.28 21.74
C SER A 148 1.87 -8.27 20.60
N PRO A 149 2.17 -8.65 19.36
CA PRO A 149 2.29 -7.70 18.22
C PRO A 149 0.95 -7.27 17.64
N ASN A 150 -0.15 -7.41 18.38
CA ASN A 150 -1.46 -6.93 17.93
C ASN A 150 -1.40 -5.42 17.66
N ILE A 151 -1.93 -5.00 16.51
CA ILE A 151 -1.90 -3.59 16.12
C ILE A 151 -3.13 -2.89 16.67
N THR A 152 -2.88 -1.95 17.58
CA THR A 152 -3.89 -1.05 18.13
C THR A 152 -3.55 0.38 17.72
N ILE A 153 -4.55 1.13 17.27
CA ILE A 153 -4.37 2.46 16.68
C ILE A 153 -5.13 3.49 17.50
N ALA A 154 -4.47 4.57 17.92
CA ALA A 154 -5.12 5.75 18.45
C ALA A 154 -5.42 6.72 17.28
N TYR A 155 -6.71 7.00 17.05
CA TYR A 155 -7.15 7.85 15.95
C TYR A 155 -8.44 8.62 16.32
N HIS A 156 -8.43 9.95 16.23
CA HIS A 156 -9.57 10.80 16.58
C HIS A 156 -10.19 10.45 17.95
N GLU A 157 -9.38 10.45 19.01
CA GLU A 157 -9.81 10.16 20.39
C GLU A 157 -10.42 8.74 20.59
N GLN A 158 -10.28 7.87 19.60
CA GLN A 158 -10.72 6.49 19.68
C GLN A 158 -9.53 5.53 19.62
N VAL A 159 -9.65 4.42 20.31
CA VAL A 159 -8.71 3.32 20.24
C VAL A 159 -9.34 2.21 19.39
N ILE A 160 -8.66 1.84 18.33
CA ILE A 160 -9.08 0.81 17.38
C ILE A 160 -8.21 -0.42 17.59
N ASP A 161 -8.80 -1.51 18.05
CA ASP A 161 -8.16 -2.81 18.01
C ASP A 161 -8.40 -3.43 16.64
N THR A 162 -7.32 -3.64 15.88
CA THR A 162 -7.42 -4.18 14.52
C THR A 162 -7.61 -5.69 14.47
N GLY A 163 -7.26 -6.40 15.53
CA GLY A 163 -7.25 -7.86 15.61
C GLY A 163 -6.22 -8.52 14.68
N VAL A 164 -5.27 -7.76 14.11
CA VAL A 164 -4.23 -8.29 13.23
C VAL A 164 -2.83 -7.97 13.74
N HIS A 165 -1.86 -8.79 13.37
CA HIS A 165 -0.45 -8.60 13.70
C HIS A 165 0.35 -7.94 12.57
N LYS A 166 -0.25 -7.76 11.40
CA LYS A 166 0.39 -7.12 10.24
C LYS A 166 -0.56 -6.14 9.57
N PHE A 167 -0.18 -4.89 9.62
CA PHE A 167 -0.77 -3.79 8.86
C PHE A 167 0.20 -2.61 8.90
N GLY A 168 0.58 -2.10 7.75
CA GLY A 168 1.47 -0.94 7.64
C GLY A 168 0.69 0.35 7.84
N ALA A 169 0.12 0.88 6.77
CA ALA A 169 -0.61 2.14 6.83
C ALA A 169 -1.76 2.21 5.82
N LEU A 170 -2.74 3.05 6.15
CA LEU A 170 -3.65 3.65 5.18
C LEU A 170 -3.16 5.08 4.91
N VAL A 171 -2.64 5.31 3.70
CA VAL A 171 -2.09 6.61 3.29
C VAL A 171 -3.08 7.28 2.34
N GLY A 172 -3.60 8.43 2.75
CA GLY A 172 -4.58 9.20 1.97
C GLY A 172 -3.97 9.87 0.74
N ASP A 173 -4.85 10.17 -0.23
CA ASP A 173 -4.48 10.79 -1.51
C ASP A 173 -3.62 12.05 -1.33
N GLY A 174 -2.64 12.25 -2.22
CA GLY A 174 -1.81 13.46 -2.28
C GLY A 174 -0.82 13.60 -1.11
N SER A 175 -0.66 12.58 -0.28
CA SER A 175 0.28 12.61 0.84
C SER A 175 1.73 12.63 0.36
N ARG A 176 2.60 13.26 1.15
CA ARG A 176 4.04 13.37 0.89
C ARG A 176 4.83 12.87 2.09
N ILE A 177 5.64 11.84 1.89
CA ILE A 177 6.44 11.21 2.95
C ILE A 177 7.90 11.50 2.66
N GLY A 178 8.55 12.25 3.56
CA GLY A 178 9.92 12.71 3.44
C GLY A 178 10.95 11.59 3.59
N ALA A 179 12.15 11.85 3.10
CA ALA A 179 13.24 10.89 3.08
C ALA A 179 13.57 10.35 4.48
N ASN A 180 13.80 9.03 4.57
CA ASN A 180 14.10 8.32 5.81
C ASN A 180 13.06 8.50 6.93
N ALA A 181 11.84 8.91 6.59
CA ALA A 181 10.74 8.88 7.55
C ALA A 181 10.35 7.43 7.85
N VAL A 182 9.91 7.18 9.07
CA VAL A 182 9.38 5.89 9.51
C VAL A 182 7.91 6.04 9.85
N ILE A 183 7.10 5.27 9.15
CA ILE A 183 5.68 5.15 9.43
C ILE A 183 5.50 3.82 10.17
N ALA A 184 5.13 3.91 11.44
CA ALA A 184 4.95 2.73 12.29
C ALA A 184 3.69 1.94 11.90
N PRO A 185 3.62 0.64 12.23
CA PRO A 185 2.48 -0.20 11.92
C PRO A 185 1.17 0.35 12.47
N GLY A 186 0.14 0.37 11.65
CA GLY A 186 -1.19 0.85 11.99
C GLY A 186 -1.44 2.33 11.70
N ALA A 187 -0.52 3.03 11.06
CA ALA A 187 -0.68 4.46 10.81
C ALA A 187 -1.82 4.76 9.83
N LEU A 188 -2.60 5.80 10.16
CA LEU A 188 -3.66 6.37 9.34
C LEU A 188 -3.27 7.81 8.97
N LEU A 189 -2.82 8.02 7.73
CA LEU A 189 -2.41 9.33 7.22
C LEU A 189 -3.52 9.91 6.35
N GLU A 190 -4.16 10.96 6.81
CA GLU A 190 -5.23 11.63 6.08
C GLU A 190 -4.76 12.18 4.73
N ARG A 191 -5.69 12.54 3.86
CA ARG A 191 -5.40 13.15 2.56
C ARG A 191 -4.51 14.36 2.68
N GLY A 192 -3.51 14.47 1.82
CA GLY A 192 -2.58 15.59 1.80
C GLY A 192 -1.64 15.65 2.99
N SER A 193 -1.54 14.58 3.80
CA SER A 193 -0.60 14.52 4.92
C SER A 193 0.83 14.79 4.46
N ILE A 194 1.56 15.59 5.24
CA ILE A 194 2.97 15.89 5.00
C ILE A 194 3.78 15.37 6.18
N VAL A 195 4.58 14.33 5.91
CA VAL A 195 5.53 13.79 6.88
C VAL A 195 6.92 14.33 6.55
N GLY A 196 7.55 14.99 7.51
CA GLY A 196 8.90 15.54 7.34
C GLY A 196 9.97 14.44 7.21
N ARG A 197 11.15 14.83 6.69
CA ARG A 197 12.32 13.92 6.65
C ARG A 197 12.74 13.50 8.06
N LEU A 198 13.15 12.22 8.21
CA LEU A 198 13.55 11.62 9.49
C LEU A 198 12.45 11.59 10.56
N GLN A 199 11.22 11.90 10.21
CA GLN A 199 10.11 11.90 11.15
C GLN A 199 9.61 10.48 11.40
N LEU A 200 9.29 10.18 12.67
CA LEU A 200 8.53 9.01 13.07
C LEU A 200 7.04 9.38 13.19
N ILE A 201 6.18 8.62 12.54
CA ILE A 201 4.73 8.64 12.75
C ILE A 201 4.36 7.34 13.46
N ASP A 202 3.88 7.43 14.67
CA ASP A 202 3.35 6.31 15.44
C ASP A 202 2.03 6.72 16.09
N GLN A 203 0.98 5.96 15.85
CA GLN A 203 -0.37 6.15 16.39
C GLN A 203 -0.73 5.03 17.39
N LYS A 204 0.27 4.35 17.94
CA LYS A 204 0.07 3.42 19.05
C LYS A 204 -0.53 4.20 20.23
N PRO A 205 -1.59 3.68 20.90
CA PRO A 205 -2.06 4.26 22.16
C PRO A 205 -0.92 4.35 23.18
N GLU A 206 -0.91 5.42 23.96
CA GLU A 206 -0.03 5.52 25.13
C GLU A 206 -0.44 4.49 26.18
N ASP A 207 0.54 3.86 26.84
CA ASP A 207 0.34 2.85 27.89
C ASP A 207 -0.20 3.47 29.18
#